data_0341df055443cc1d1cafa78dfcb3631c
#
_entry.id   0341df055443cc1d1cafa78dfcb3631c
#
_cell.length_a   1.000
_cell.length_b   1.000
_cell.length_c   1.000
_cell.angle_alpha   90.00
_cell.angle_beta   90.00
_cell.angle_gamma   90.00
#
_symmetry.space_group_name_H-M   'P 1'
#
loop_
_entity.id
_entity.type
_entity.pdbx_description
1 polymer ?
#
loop_
_entity_poly.entity_id
_entity_poly.type
_entity_poly.pdbx_seq_one_letter_code
_entity_poly.pdbx_strand_id
1 'polypeptide(L)'
;MNPLHNIHSIYFVGIGGIGMSALARFALKKNLAVFGYDKTATALTSTLEKEGAVITFVDSAVALPQQVKNNTNTLVVYTPAIPEDNKIMQWFTRQDHKVIKRSEFLGAL
;
A
#
# COMPACT_ATOMS: atom_id res chain seq x y z
N MET A 1 2.13 -19.78 5.34
CA MET A 1 2.92 -19.15 4.28
C MET A 1 3.17 -17.69 4.60
N ASN A 2 4.40 -17.24 4.50
CA ASN A 2 4.74 -15.84 4.76
C ASN A 2 4.27 -14.98 3.58
N PRO A 3 3.38 -13.98 3.79
CA PRO A 3 2.93 -13.14 2.71
C PRO A 3 4.03 -12.24 2.13
N LEU A 4 5.16 -12.10 2.85
CA LEU A 4 6.31 -11.31 2.36
C LEU A 4 7.27 -12.14 1.50
N HIS A 5 7.00 -13.43 1.31
CA HIS A 5 7.87 -14.29 0.47
C HIS A 5 7.87 -13.80 -0.98
N ASN A 6 9.05 -13.52 -1.51
CA ASN A 6 9.26 -12.98 -2.87
C ASN A 6 8.61 -11.61 -3.10
N ILE A 7 8.28 -10.87 -2.05
CA ILE A 7 7.75 -9.53 -2.16
C ILE A 7 8.90 -8.53 -2.08
N HIS A 8 8.95 -7.59 -3.03
CA HIS A 8 9.95 -6.53 -3.08
C HIS A 8 9.38 -5.16 -2.78
N SER A 9 8.06 -5.01 -2.92
CA SER A 9 7.39 -3.76 -2.66
C SER A 9 5.99 -4.01 -2.08
N ILE A 10 5.49 -3.02 -1.36
CA ILE A 10 4.14 -3.07 -0.80
C ILE A 10 3.43 -1.77 -1.16
N TYR A 11 2.18 -1.89 -1.58
CA TYR A 11 1.29 -0.76 -1.83
C TYR A 11 0.19 -0.74 -0.77
N PHE A 12 0.12 0.35 0.00
CA PHE A 12 -0.88 0.51 1.05
C PHE A 12 -2.00 1.42 0.56
N VAL A 13 -3.21 0.88 0.50
CA VAL A 13 -4.40 1.68 0.17
C VAL A 13 -4.99 2.21 1.47
N GLY A 14 -4.87 3.51 1.69
CA GLY A 14 -5.18 4.15 2.96
C GLY A 14 -3.97 4.29 3.87
N ILE A 15 -2.80 4.59 3.29
CA ILE A 15 -1.51 4.56 3.99
C ILE A 15 -1.43 5.53 5.17
N GLY A 16 -2.23 6.61 5.16
CA GLY A 16 -2.22 7.62 6.21
C GLY A 16 -2.99 7.25 7.47
N GLY A 17 -3.69 6.11 7.48
CA GLY A 17 -4.36 5.64 8.70
C GLY A 17 -3.35 5.26 9.76
N ILE A 18 -3.71 5.39 11.04
CA ILE A 18 -2.78 5.15 12.16
C ILE A 18 -2.19 3.74 12.09
N GLY A 19 -3.04 2.72 11.94
CA GLY A 19 -2.57 1.34 11.85
C GLY A 19 -1.78 1.06 10.59
N MET A 20 -2.20 1.63 9.45
CA MET A 20 -1.53 1.43 8.17
C MET A 20 -0.16 2.09 8.13
N SER A 21 -0.04 3.28 8.71
CA SER A 21 1.25 3.98 8.74
C SER A 21 2.30 3.21 9.54
N ALA A 22 1.90 2.54 10.61
CA ALA A 22 2.81 1.70 11.39
C ALA A 22 3.32 0.52 10.54
N LEU A 23 2.45 -0.08 9.74
CA LEU A 23 2.84 -1.17 8.84
C LEU A 23 3.76 -0.68 7.73
N ALA A 24 3.49 0.53 7.21
CA ALA A 24 4.36 1.14 6.20
C ALA A 24 5.78 1.33 6.75
N ARG A 25 5.90 1.80 7.97
CA ARG A 25 7.20 1.96 8.63
C ARG A 25 7.90 0.63 8.83
N PHE A 26 7.16 -0.39 9.21
CA PHE A 26 7.71 -1.74 9.33
C PHE A 26 8.29 -2.20 8.00
N ALA A 27 7.56 -2.00 6.90
CA ALA A 27 8.01 -2.39 5.56
C ALA A 27 9.27 -1.64 5.15
N LEU A 28 9.32 -0.32 5.43
CA LEU A 28 10.52 0.48 5.15
C LEU A 28 11.74 -0.04 5.90
N LYS A 29 11.56 -0.44 7.16
CA LYS A 29 12.66 -1.00 7.96
C LYS A 29 13.14 -2.34 7.43
N LYS A 30 12.28 -3.06 6.70
CA LYS A 30 12.64 -4.32 6.03
C LYS A 30 13.24 -4.09 4.65
N ASN A 31 13.52 -2.84 4.30
CA ASN A 31 14.10 -2.45 3.01
C ASN A 31 13.20 -2.80 1.82
N LEU A 32 11.90 -2.83 2.05
CA LEU A 32 10.92 -2.96 0.98
C LEU A 32 10.61 -1.59 0.39
N ALA A 33 10.34 -1.53 -0.91
CA ALA A 33 9.83 -0.31 -1.52
C ALA A 33 8.38 -0.12 -1.08
N VAL A 34 8.05 1.07 -0.57
CA VAL A 34 6.72 1.35 -0.03
C VAL A 34 6.04 2.42 -0.86
N PHE A 35 4.86 2.07 -1.34
CA PHE A 35 3.98 2.95 -2.10
C PHE A 35 2.65 3.03 -1.38
N GLY A 36 1.88 4.05 -1.68
CA GLY A 36 0.55 4.10 -1.10
C GLY A 36 -0.33 5.20 -1.66
N TYR A 37 -1.57 5.11 -1.28
CA TYR A 37 -2.60 6.11 -1.57
C TYR A 37 -3.27 6.51 -0.27
N ASP A 38 -3.60 7.79 -0.16
CA ASP A 38 -4.51 8.28 0.86
C ASP A 38 -5.35 9.41 0.29
N LYS A 39 -6.55 9.56 0.82
CA LYS A 39 -7.46 10.61 0.40
C LYS A 39 -6.95 12.00 0.80
N THR A 40 -6.24 12.08 1.94
CA THR A 40 -5.87 13.35 2.56
C THR A 40 -4.40 13.38 2.91
N ALA A 41 -3.70 14.43 2.47
CA ALA A 41 -2.33 14.68 2.89
C ALA A 41 -2.35 15.20 4.34
N THR A 42 -1.50 14.63 5.17
CA THR A 42 -1.40 14.97 6.59
C THR A 42 0.06 15.07 7.01
N ALA A 43 0.30 15.52 8.24
CA ALA A 43 1.66 15.50 8.81
C ALA A 43 2.22 14.08 8.82
N LEU A 44 1.37 13.08 9.06
CA LEU A 44 1.79 11.68 9.09
C LEU A 44 2.23 11.19 7.72
N THR A 45 1.46 11.49 6.65
CA THR A 45 1.86 11.11 5.29
C THR A 45 3.14 11.82 4.87
N SER A 46 3.30 13.08 5.28
CA SER A 46 4.53 13.82 5.01
C SER A 46 5.74 13.16 5.67
N THR A 47 5.59 12.70 6.90
CA THR A 47 6.64 11.97 7.61
C THR A 47 7.01 10.67 6.88
N LEU A 48 6.00 9.93 6.44
CA LEU A 48 6.23 8.69 5.70
C LEU A 48 6.99 8.95 4.40
N GLU A 49 6.64 10.03 3.69
CA GLU A 49 7.35 10.39 2.47
C GLU A 49 8.82 10.73 2.74
N LYS A 50 9.10 11.43 3.83
CA LYS A 50 10.48 11.71 4.24
C LYS A 50 11.25 10.44 4.60
N GLU A 51 10.55 9.42 5.06
CA GLU A 51 11.14 8.13 5.40
C GLU A 51 11.31 7.21 4.20
N GLY A 52 10.80 7.60 3.04
CA GLY A 52 11.02 6.88 1.79
C GLY A 52 9.77 6.36 1.09
N ALA A 53 8.58 6.55 1.65
CA ALA A 53 7.36 6.11 1.00
C ALA A 53 6.98 7.03 -0.16
N VAL A 54 6.45 6.46 -1.23
CA VAL A 54 5.94 7.21 -2.38
C VAL A 54 4.43 7.18 -2.33
N ILE A 55 3.80 8.33 -2.10
CA ILE A 55 2.36 8.42 -1.82
C ILE A 55 1.68 9.27 -2.87
N THR A 56 0.52 8.79 -3.35
CA THR A 56 -0.38 9.59 -4.19
C THR A 56 -1.65 9.91 -3.41
N PHE A 57 -2.22 11.09 -3.70
CA PHE A 57 -3.47 11.53 -3.08
C PHE A 57 -4.60 11.63 -4.10
N VAL A 58 -4.37 11.10 -5.31
CA VAL A 58 -5.35 11.09 -6.39
C VAL A 58 -5.88 9.66 -6.54
N ASP A 59 -7.19 9.49 -6.43
CA ASP A 59 -7.82 8.18 -6.59
C ASP A 59 -8.02 7.88 -8.07
N SER A 60 -6.93 7.48 -8.72
CA SER A 60 -6.93 7.15 -10.15
C SER A 60 -5.86 6.12 -10.44
N ALA A 61 -6.19 5.15 -11.27
CA ALA A 61 -5.21 4.15 -11.70
C ALA A 61 -4.07 4.78 -12.49
N VAL A 62 -4.31 5.93 -13.14
CA VAL A 62 -3.27 6.65 -13.86
C VAL A 62 -2.17 7.15 -12.93
N ALA A 63 -2.52 7.42 -11.68
CA ALA A 63 -1.56 7.90 -10.67
C ALA A 63 -0.66 6.79 -10.10
N LEU A 64 -0.92 5.53 -10.45
CA LEU A 64 -0.11 4.41 -9.94
C LEU A 64 1.25 4.39 -10.64
N PRO A 65 2.35 4.21 -9.88
CA PRO A 65 3.68 4.08 -10.48
C PRO A 65 3.76 2.86 -11.41
N GLN A 66 4.49 2.99 -12.50
CA GLN A 66 4.67 1.88 -13.43
C GLN A 66 5.32 0.66 -12.77
N GLN A 67 6.27 0.87 -11.85
CA GLN A 67 6.88 -0.25 -11.14
C GLN A 67 5.88 -1.05 -10.32
N VAL A 68 4.80 -0.43 -9.85
CA VAL A 68 3.72 -1.15 -9.17
C VAL A 68 2.83 -1.86 -10.17
N LYS A 69 2.49 -1.20 -11.28
CA LYS A 69 1.61 -1.78 -12.30
C LYS A 69 2.22 -3.01 -12.94
N ASN A 70 3.51 -2.99 -13.19
CA ASN A 70 4.21 -4.02 -13.94
C ASN A 70 4.79 -5.13 -13.07
N ASN A 71 4.64 -5.03 -11.75
CA ASN A 71 5.33 -5.93 -10.83
C ASN A 71 4.34 -6.67 -9.93
N THR A 72 4.03 -7.90 -10.30
CA THR A 72 3.12 -8.75 -9.51
C THR A 72 3.74 -9.20 -8.18
N ASN A 73 5.02 -8.91 -7.94
CA ASN A 73 5.65 -9.12 -6.63
C ASN A 73 5.37 -7.98 -5.66
N THR A 74 4.48 -7.06 -6.02
CA THR A 74 3.97 -6.03 -5.13
C THR A 74 2.78 -6.59 -4.36
N LEU A 75 2.87 -6.55 -3.04
CA LEU A 75 1.75 -6.92 -2.16
C LEU A 75 0.89 -5.69 -1.92
N VAL A 76 -0.41 -5.82 -2.07
CA VAL A 76 -1.36 -4.74 -1.82
C VAL A 76 -2.06 -4.98 -0.49
N VAL A 77 -2.00 -3.99 0.40
CA VAL A 77 -2.61 -4.05 1.73
C VAL A 77 -3.67 -2.96 1.84
N TYR A 78 -4.86 -3.31 2.28
CA TYR A 78 -5.97 -2.37 2.42
C TYR A 78 -6.74 -2.59 3.72
N THR A 79 -7.62 -1.64 4.06
CA THR A 79 -8.52 -1.75 5.21
C THR A 79 -9.97 -1.71 4.75
N PRO A 80 -10.91 -2.25 5.56
CA PRO A 80 -12.34 -2.14 5.25
C PRO A 80 -12.87 -0.71 5.17
N ALA A 81 -12.10 0.28 5.65
CA ALA A 81 -12.48 1.69 5.56
C ALA A 81 -12.41 2.24 4.14
N ILE A 82 -11.75 1.54 3.21
CA ILE A 82 -11.65 1.99 1.82
C ILE A 82 -13.01 1.76 1.14
N PRO A 83 -13.61 2.82 0.52
CA PRO A 83 -14.88 2.64 -0.19
C PRO A 83 -14.78 1.66 -1.35
N GLU A 84 -15.87 0.98 -1.65
CA GLU A 84 -15.92 0.01 -2.76
C GLU A 84 -15.69 0.67 -4.12
N ASP A 85 -15.99 1.96 -4.25
CA ASP A 85 -15.81 2.70 -5.50
C ASP A 85 -14.42 3.32 -5.63
N ASN A 86 -13.49 3.01 -4.72
CA ASN A 86 -12.10 3.47 -4.82
C ASN A 86 -11.48 2.91 -6.11
N LYS A 87 -11.02 3.81 -6.97
CA LYS A 87 -10.51 3.45 -8.30
C LYS A 87 -9.23 2.64 -8.24
N ILE A 88 -8.33 3.01 -7.34
CA ILE A 88 -7.05 2.31 -7.16
C ILE A 88 -7.33 0.88 -6.68
N MET A 89 -8.21 0.73 -5.71
CA MET A 89 -8.56 -0.59 -5.19
C MET A 89 -9.19 -1.46 -6.28
N GLN A 90 -10.11 -0.89 -7.06
CA GLN A 90 -10.73 -1.60 -8.17
C GLN A 90 -9.71 -2.07 -9.20
N TRP A 91 -8.72 -1.22 -9.49
CA TRP A 91 -7.67 -1.59 -10.43
C TRP A 91 -6.88 -2.81 -9.93
N PHE A 92 -6.45 -2.80 -8.67
CA PHE A 92 -5.68 -3.91 -8.10
C PHE A 92 -6.47 -5.21 -8.07
N THR A 93 -7.77 -5.16 -7.77
CA THR A 93 -8.59 -6.38 -7.71
C THR A 93 -8.81 -7.02 -9.07
N ARG A 94 -8.58 -6.28 -10.16
CA ARG A 94 -8.69 -6.80 -11.53
C ARG A 94 -7.37 -7.33 -12.07
N GLN A 95 -6.29 -7.17 -11.32
CA GLN A 95 -4.96 -7.59 -11.75
C GLN A 95 -4.53 -8.85 -10.97
N ASP A 96 -3.35 -9.34 -11.30
CA ASP A 96 -2.80 -10.53 -10.65
C ASP A 96 -2.05 -10.22 -9.35
N HIS A 97 -2.15 -9.01 -8.85
CA HIS A 97 -1.52 -8.63 -7.59
C HIS A 97 -2.15 -9.36 -6.42
N LYS A 98 -1.34 -9.76 -5.47
CA LYS A 98 -1.85 -10.30 -4.22
C LYS A 98 -2.39 -9.15 -3.36
N VAL A 99 -3.66 -9.25 -2.98
CA VAL A 99 -4.36 -8.20 -2.22
C VAL A 99 -4.82 -8.82 -0.90
N ILE A 100 -4.39 -8.24 0.22
CA ILE A 100 -4.76 -8.73 1.54
C ILE A 100 -5.25 -7.58 2.44
N LYS A 101 -6.07 -7.93 3.42
CA LYS A 101 -6.51 -6.98 4.43
C LYS A 101 -5.37 -6.69 5.41
N ARG A 102 -5.44 -5.51 6.05
CA ARG A 102 -4.49 -5.15 7.10
C ARG A 102 -4.41 -6.22 8.19
N SER A 103 -5.56 -6.76 8.61
CA SER A 103 -5.59 -7.79 9.65
C SER A 103 -4.85 -9.06 9.24
N GLU A 104 -4.95 -9.44 7.96
CA GLU A 104 -4.22 -10.60 7.44
C GLU A 104 -2.71 -10.35 7.44
N PHE A 105 -2.30 -9.14 7.10
CA PHE A 105 -0.89 -8.76 7.13
C PHE A 105 -0.35 -8.83 8.56
N LEU A 106 -1.08 -8.28 9.53
CA LEU A 106 -0.70 -8.34 10.94
C LEU A 106 -0.58 -9.77 11.43
N GLY A 107 -1.52 -10.64 11.08
CA GLY A 107 -1.51 -12.04 11.49
C GLY A 107 -0.36 -12.84 10.91
N ALA A 108 0.26 -12.37 9.85
CA ALA A 108 1.37 -13.04 9.18
C ALA A 108 2.74 -12.59 9.67
N LEU A 109 2.78 -11.52 10.43
CA LEU A 109 4.01 -11.03 11.03
C LEU A 109 4.29 -11.76 12.33
#